data_61ac6e728583394cbfd0e796bf915b0a
#
_entry.id   61ac6e728583394cbfd0e796bf915b0a
#
_cell.length_a   1.000
_cell.length_b   1.000
_cell.length_c   1.000
_cell.angle_alpha   90.00
_cell.angle_beta   90.00
_cell.angle_gamma   90.00
#
_symmetry.space_group_name_H-M   'P 1'
#
loop_
_entity.id
_entity.type
_entity.pdbx_description
1 polymer ?
#
loop_
_entity_poly.entity_id
_entity_poly.type
_entity_poly.pdbx_seq_one_letter_code
_entity_poly.pdbx_strand_id
1 'polypeptide(L)'
;MIVLDASAAVELLGDTQAGKKIAARLSTERVLHAPHLLDLEVASAFRSHSALGAVDAERIAQALALHRKLPIMRHPHYPYLDRIWALRHNFTAYDACYLALAEALGATLLTRDKALASARLQRGNVEVI
;
A
#
# COMPACT_ATOMS: atom_id res chain seq x y z
N MET A 1 3.80 -12.40 -6.40
CA MET A 1 4.32 -11.00 -6.38
C MET A 1 3.21 -10.10 -5.89
N ILE A 2 3.48 -9.30 -4.87
CA ILE A 2 2.49 -8.42 -4.20
C ILE A 2 2.95 -6.97 -4.33
N VAL A 3 2.04 -6.10 -4.76
CA VAL A 3 2.13 -4.64 -4.54
C VAL A 3 1.35 -4.32 -3.28
N LEU A 4 2.00 -3.71 -2.29
CA LEU A 4 1.40 -3.38 -1.00
C LEU A 4 0.88 -1.94 -1.02
N ASP A 5 -0.42 -1.78 -0.79
CA ASP A 5 -1.05 -0.47 -0.62
C ASP A 5 -0.82 0.09 0.78
N ALA A 6 -0.84 1.42 0.91
CA ALA A 6 -0.63 2.11 2.18
C ALA A 6 -1.65 1.72 3.25
N SER A 7 -2.92 1.52 2.88
CA SER A 7 -3.95 1.09 3.82
C SER A 7 -3.64 -0.28 4.45
N ALA A 8 -3.12 -1.22 3.66
CA ALA A 8 -2.68 -2.51 4.16
C ALA A 8 -1.37 -2.42 4.97
N ALA A 9 -0.44 -1.56 4.54
CA ALA A 9 0.81 -1.35 5.26
C ALA A 9 0.58 -0.77 6.66
N VAL A 10 -0.29 0.22 6.80
CA VAL A 10 -0.63 0.85 8.09
C VAL A 10 -1.23 -0.17 9.07
N GLU A 11 -2.14 -1.04 8.61
CA GLU A 11 -2.70 -2.11 9.44
C GLU A 11 -1.63 -3.12 9.87
N LEU A 12 -0.76 -3.52 8.96
CA LEU A 12 0.36 -4.42 9.24
C LEU A 12 1.27 -3.85 10.32
N LEU A 13 1.59 -2.56 10.24
CA LEU A 13 2.47 -1.86 11.18
C LEU A 13 1.78 -1.57 12.51
N GLY A 14 0.46 -1.46 12.54
CA GLY A 14 -0.35 -1.19 13.72
C GLY A 14 -0.61 -2.41 14.62
N ASP A 15 -0.21 -3.60 14.21
CA ASP A 15 -0.49 -4.87 14.91
C ASP A 15 -1.98 -5.08 15.20
N THR A 16 -2.83 -4.68 14.27
CA THR A 16 -4.28 -4.86 14.35
C THR A 16 -4.68 -6.29 13.97
N GLN A 17 -5.95 -6.66 14.21
CA GLN A 17 -6.46 -7.95 13.74
C GLN A 17 -6.39 -8.08 12.21
N ALA A 18 -6.64 -6.98 11.49
CA ALA A 18 -6.44 -6.92 10.05
C ALA A 18 -4.95 -7.07 9.68
N GLY A 19 -4.07 -6.42 10.43
CA GLY A 19 -2.62 -6.53 10.27
C GLY A 19 -2.11 -7.97 10.41
N LYS A 20 -2.66 -8.74 11.33
CA LYS A 20 -2.31 -10.17 11.50
C LYS A 20 -2.72 -11.01 10.28
N LYS A 21 -3.89 -10.74 9.70
CA LYS A 21 -4.32 -11.40 8.45
C LYS A 21 -3.40 -11.02 7.29
N ILE A 22 -3.03 -9.76 7.18
CA ILE A 22 -2.09 -9.27 6.16
C ILE A 22 -0.73 -9.95 6.36
N ALA A 23 -0.20 -10.00 7.57
CA ALA A 23 1.07 -10.67 7.87
C ALA A 23 1.04 -12.16 7.45
N ALA A 24 -0.04 -12.86 7.75
CA ALA A 24 -0.22 -14.25 7.33
C ALA A 24 -0.26 -14.37 5.79
N ARG A 25 -0.97 -13.46 5.10
CA ARG A 25 -1.02 -13.44 3.63
C ARG A 25 0.34 -13.18 2.99
N LEU A 26 1.17 -12.36 3.63
CA LEU A 26 2.50 -11.99 3.15
C LEU A 26 3.60 -12.98 3.55
N SER A 27 3.33 -13.96 4.39
CA SER A 27 4.35 -14.83 5.00
C SER A 27 5.19 -15.64 4.00
N THR A 28 4.68 -15.86 2.80
CA THR A 28 5.37 -16.57 1.71
C THR A 28 6.11 -15.64 0.73
N GLU A 29 5.89 -14.34 0.86
CA GLU A 29 6.49 -13.36 -0.05
C GLU A 29 7.88 -12.93 0.46
N ARG A 30 8.90 -13.07 -0.39
CA ARG A 30 10.26 -12.65 -0.05
C ARG A 30 10.49 -11.16 -0.26
N VAL A 31 9.84 -10.59 -1.24
CA VAL A 31 9.93 -9.18 -1.60
C VAL A 31 8.53 -8.67 -1.88
N LEU A 32 8.23 -7.52 -1.30
CA LEU A 32 7.03 -6.75 -1.59
C LEU A 32 7.38 -5.62 -2.56
N HIS A 33 6.42 -5.12 -3.27
CA HIS A 33 6.60 -3.99 -4.20
C HIS A 33 5.67 -2.86 -3.79
N ALA A 34 6.10 -1.63 -3.99
CA ALA A 34 5.26 -0.44 -3.80
C ALA A 34 5.80 0.74 -4.61
N PRO A 35 4.97 1.74 -4.94
CA PRO A 35 5.50 3.00 -5.44
C PRO A 35 6.21 3.76 -4.30
N HIS A 36 7.10 4.70 -4.64
CA HIS A 36 7.71 5.62 -3.65
C HIS A 36 6.67 6.36 -2.80
N LEU A 37 5.47 6.55 -3.33
CA LEU A 37 4.33 7.16 -2.67
C LEU A 37 3.99 6.47 -1.32
N LEU A 38 4.21 5.17 -1.21
CA LEU A 38 3.89 4.38 -0.01
C LEU A 38 4.43 5.03 1.27
N ASP A 39 5.69 5.44 1.25
CA ASP A 39 6.35 5.98 2.45
C ASP A 39 5.68 7.28 2.92
N LEU A 40 5.26 8.13 1.98
CA LEU A 40 4.56 9.38 2.29
C LEU A 40 3.15 9.14 2.81
N GLU A 41 2.44 8.18 2.25
CA GLU A 41 1.08 7.86 2.72
C GLU A 41 1.10 7.19 4.09
N VAL A 42 2.05 6.31 4.36
CA VAL A 42 2.26 5.72 5.70
C VAL A 42 2.56 6.82 6.72
N ALA A 43 3.48 7.73 6.39
CA ALA A 43 3.81 8.87 7.27
C ALA A 43 2.60 9.78 7.49
N SER A 44 1.80 10.04 6.45
CA SER A 44 0.58 10.83 6.53
C SER A 44 -0.49 10.19 7.42
N ALA A 45 -0.69 8.88 7.31
CA ALA A 45 -1.62 8.13 8.15
C ALA A 45 -1.22 8.21 9.63
N PHE A 46 0.05 7.98 9.94
CA PHE A 46 0.53 8.08 11.34
C PHE A 46 0.49 9.51 11.88
N ARG A 47 0.74 10.51 11.03
CA ARG A 47 0.55 11.92 11.41
C ARG A 47 -0.90 12.18 11.85
N SER A 48 -1.87 11.67 11.11
CA SER A 48 -3.29 11.81 11.43
C SER A 48 -3.65 11.09 12.74
N HIS A 49 -3.15 9.87 12.95
CA HIS A 49 -3.36 9.10 14.18
C HIS A 49 -2.75 9.82 15.41
N SER A 50 -1.57 10.41 15.23
CA SER A 50 -0.92 11.21 16.28
C SER A 50 -1.72 12.46 16.64
N ALA A 51 -2.20 13.19 15.64
CA ALA A 51 -2.99 14.41 15.85
C ALA A 51 -4.31 14.14 16.57
N LEU A 52 -4.92 12.98 16.37
CA LEU A 52 -6.14 12.55 17.05
C LEU A 52 -5.88 11.95 18.45
N GLY A 53 -4.61 11.81 18.85
CA GLY A 53 -4.25 11.16 20.11
C GLY A 53 -4.57 9.65 20.15
N ALA A 54 -4.82 9.05 19.00
CA ALA A 54 -5.22 7.64 18.91
C ALA A 54 -4.05 6.68 19.17
N VAL A 55 -2.84 7.11 18.91
CA VAL A 55 -1.61 6.32 19.07
C VAL A 55 -0.52 7.23 19.62
N ASP A 56 0.23 6.74 20.62
CA ASP A 56 1.31 7.52 21.20
C ASP A 56 2.55 7.60 20.29
N ALA A 57 3.41 8.59 20.54
CA ALA A 57 4.57 8.89 19.71
C ALA A 57 5.60 7.73 19.68
N GLU A 58 5.77 7.02 20.80
CA GLU A 58 6.70 5.89 20.87
C GLU A 58 6.23 4.73 19.97
N ARG A 59 4.94 4.43 20.01
CA ARG A 59 4.33 3.41 19.17
C ARG A 59 4.46 3.73 17.69
N ILE A 60 4.28 4.99 17.29
CA ILE A 60 4.49 5.45 15.92
C ILE A 60 5.97 5.31 15.51
N ALA A 61 6.90 5.68 16.39
CA ALA A 61 8.32 5.53 16.12
C ALA A 61 8.71 4.06 15.88
N GLN A 62 8.17 3.14 16.68
CA GLN A 62 8.34 1.69 16.51
C GLN A 62 7.76 1.20 15.16
N ALA A 63 6.56 1.65 14.79
CA ALA A 63 5.93 1.29 13.52
C ALA A 63 6.74 1.78 12.32
N LEU A 64 7.25 3.02 12.35
CA LEU A 64 8.12 3.56 11.29
C LEU A 64 9.47 2.84 11.22
N ALA A 65 10.03 2.43 12.37
CA ALA A 65 11.24 1.61 12.39
C ALA A 65 11.02 0.23 11.77
N LEU A 66 9.86 -0.38 12.03
CA LEU A 66 9.45 -1.65 11.41
C LEU A 66 9.23 -1.46 9.90
N HIS A 67 8.55 -0.39 9.47
CA HIS A 67 8.33 -0.09 8.05
C HIS A 67 9.65 -0.05 7.26
N ARG A 68 10.70 0.54 7.83
CA ARG A 68 12.03 0.58 7.21
C ARG A 68 12.68 -0.79 7.03
N LYS A 69 12.28 -1.77 7.84
CA LYS A 69 12.82 -3.15 7.79
C LYS A 69 12.03 -4.08 6.87
N LEU A 70 10.83 -3.67 6.43
CA LEU A 70 10.06 -4.49 5.51
C LEU A 70 10.81 -4.63 4.17
N PRO A 71 10.83 -5.83 3.58
CA PRO A 71 11.52 -6.10 2.33
C PRO A 71 10.73 -5.54 1.14
N ILE A 72 10.59 -4.22 1.05
CA ILE A 72 9.82 -3.54 0.03
C ILE A 72 10.75 -2.95 -1.03
N MET A 73 10.59 -3.40 -2.27
CA MET A 73 11.17 -2.77 -3.44
C MET A 73 10.29 -1.59 -3.89
N ARG A 74 10.86 -0.39 -3.81
CA ARG A 74 10.17 0.84 -4.19
C ARG A 74 10.39 1.15 -5.65
N HIS A 75 9.32 1.55 -6.32
CA HIS A 75 9.32 1.85 -7.75
C HIS A 75 8.99 3.33 -8.01
N PRO A 76 9.65 3.98 -8.97
CA PRO A 76 9.26 5.30 -9.41
C PRO A 76 7.90 5.26 -10.11
N HIS A 77 7.08 6.27 -9.89
CA HIS A 77 5.76 6.38 -10.52
C HIS A 77 5.82 7.05 -11.91
N TYR A 78 6.88 7.80 -12.19
CA TYR A 78 7.01 8.55 -13.44
C TYR A 78 6.79 7.69 -14.71
N PRO A 79 7.31 6.46 -14.83
CA PRO A 79 7.09 5.65 -16.02
C PRO A 79 5.62 5.26 -16.27
N TYR A 80 4.77 5.38 -15.27
CA TYR A 80 3.35 4.98 -15.32
C TYR A 80 2.38 6.17 -15.46
N LEU A 81 2.90 7.38 -15.67
CA LEU A 81 2.08 8.61 -15.63
C LEU A 81 0.92 8.57 -16.64
N ASP A 82 1.14 8.07 -17.84
CA ASP A 82 0.08 7.95 -18.85
C ASP A 82 -1.02 6.99 -18.40
N ARG A 83 -0.66 5.88 -17.77
CA ARG A 83 -1.64 4.93 -17.24
C ARG A 83 -2.38 5.50 -16.03
N ILE A 84 -1.69 6.20 -15.14
CA ILE A 84 -2.30 6.90 -14.01
C ILE A 84 -3.33 7.91 -14.52
N TRP A 85 -2.99 8.70 -15.53
CA TRP A 85 -3.91 9.64 -16.15
C TRP A 85 -5.11 8.95 -16.82
N ALA A 86 -4.91 7.83 -17.48
CA ALA A 86 -5.99 7.05 -18.09
C ALA A 86 -7.02 6.54 -17.06
N LEU A 87 -6.61 6.31 -15.82
CA LEU A 87 -7.48 5.84 -14.72
C LEU A 87 -8.23 6.97 -13.98
N ARG A 88 -8.01 8.24 -14.32
CA ARG A 88 -8.49 9.43 -13.59
C ARG A 88 -9.99 9.54 -13.37
N HIS A 89 -10.79 8.93 -14.24
CA HIS A 89 -12.26 9.03 -14.12
C HIS A 89 -12.84 8.22 -12.96
N ASN A 90 -12.12 7.18 -12.52
CA ASN A 90 -12.61 6.25 -11.50
C ASN A 90 -11.74 6.25 -10.23
N PHE A 91 -10.49 6.70 -10.32
CA PHE A 91 -9.52 6.63 -9.22
C PHE A 91 -8.75 7.94 -9.07
N THR A 92 -8.35 8.25 -7.83
CA THR A 92 -7.40 9.32 -7.56
C THR A 92 -6.06 9.00 -8.21
N ALA A 93 -5.21 9.99 -8.43
CA ALA A 93 -3.85 9.77 -8.94
C ALA A 93 -3.03 8.86 -8.01
N TYR A 94 -3.27 8.94 -6.70
CA TYR A 94 -2.60 8.12 -5.69
C TYR A 94 -3.01 6.64 -5.81
N ASP A 95 -4.30 6.34 -5.86
CA ASP A 95 -4.81 4.98 -6.07
C ASP A 95 -4.39 4.42 -7.43
N ALA A 96 -4.49 5.25 -8.47
CA ALA A 96 -4.06 4.89 -9.83
C ALA A 96 -2.57 4.56 -9.91
N CYS A 97 -1.73 5.17 -9.07
CA CYS A 97 -0.31 4.86 -8.98
C CYS A 97 -0.06 3.40 -8.55
N TYR A 98 -0.77 2.92 -7.53
CA TYR A 98 -0.68 1.52 -7.11
C TYR A 98 -1.24 0.55 -8.14
N LEU A 99 -2.39 0.89 -8.74
CA LEU A 99 -3.02 0.08 -9.78
C LEU A 99 -2.12 -0.05 -11.02
N ALA A 100 -1.53 1.06 -11.47
CA ALA A 100 -0.63 1.06 -12.63
C ALA A 100 0.64 0.24 -12.36
N LEU A 101 1.21 0.33 -11.16
CA LEU A 101 2.36 -0.49 -10.77
C LEU A 101 1.99 -1.98 -10.74
N ALA A 102 0.87 -2.34 -10.13
CA ALA A 102 0.42 -3.74 -10.06
C ALA A 102 0.18 -4.32 -11.45
N GLU A 103 -0.45 -3.55 -12.34
CA GLU A 103 -0.65 -3.93 -13.73
C GLU A 103 0.66 -4.12 -14.48
N ALA A 104 1.61 -3.19 -14.36
CA ALA A 104 2.91 -3.27 -15.02
C ALA A 104 3.72 -4.50 -14.59
N LEU A 105 3.65 -4.85 -13.30
CA LEU A 105 4.33 -6.02 -12.75
C LEU A 105 3.55 -7.33 -12.95
N GLY A 106 2.28 -7.28 -13.37
CA GLY A 106 1.39 -8.45 -13.38
C GLY A 106 1.18 -9.00 -11.96
N ALA A 107 1.18 -8.13 -10.95
CA ALA A 107 1.15 -8.47 -9.54
C ALA A 107 -0.26 -8.34 -8.94
N THR A 108 -0.45 -8.88 -7.75
CA THR A 108 -1.63 -8.64 -6.93
C THR A 108 -1.44 -7.36 -6.11
N LEU A 109 -2.36 -6.40 -6.25
CA LEU A 109 -2.45 -5.26 -5.34
C LEU A 109 -3.19 -5.68 -4.08
N LEU A 110 -2.49 -5.69 -2.94
CA LEU A 110 -3.07 -5.99 -1.64
C LEU A 110 -3.47 -4.70 -0.93
N THR A 111 -4.75 -4.54 -0.66
CA THR A 111 -5.32 -3.29 -0.12
C THR A 111 -6.40 -3.55 0.93
N ARG A 112 -6.70 -2.54 1.74
CA ARG A 112 -7.89 -2.46 2.61
C ARG A 112 -9.01 -1.64 1.98
N ASP A 113 -8.73 -0.93 0.91
CA ASP A 113 -9.72 -0.07 0.26
C ASP A 113 -10.61 -0.88 -0.70
N LYS A 114 -11.88 -1.04 -0.31
CA LYS A 114 -12.88 -1.73 -1.12
C LYS A 114 -13.19 -1.02 -2.44
N ALA A 115 -12.95 0.28 -2.53
CA ALA A 115 -13.19 1.02 -3.77
C ALA A 115 -12.27 0.54 -4.90
N LEU A 116 -11.06 0.06 -4.57
CA LEU A 116 -10.11 -0.47 -5.55
C LEU A 116 -10.53 -1.82 -6.14
N ALA A 117 -11.45 -2.55 -5.49
CA ALA A 117 -11.95 -3.84 -6.00
C ALA A 117 -12.64 -3.74 -7.36
N SER A 118 -13.12 -2.56 -7.73
CA SER A 118 -13.75 -2.31 -9.03
C SER A 118 -12.76 -2.15 -10.18
N ALA A 119 -11.46 -2.02 -9.89
CA ALA A 119 -10.43 -1.81 -10.90
C ALA A 119 -10.32 -3.01 -11.85
N ARG A 120 -10.22 -2.71 -13.15
CA ARG A 120 -9.99 -3.70 -14.20
C ARG A 120 -8.57 -3.54 -14.70
N LEU A 121 -7.68 -4.39 -14.22
CA LEU A 121 -6.29 -4.43 -14.64
C LEU A 121 -6.16 -5.30 -15.90
N GLN A 122 -5.28 -4.92 -16.82
CA GLN A 122 -4.95 -5.75 -17.98
C GLN A 122 -4.13 -6.98 -17.56
N ARG A 123 -3.34 -6.85 -16.51
CA ARG A 123 -2.54 -7.90 -15.88
C ARG A 123 -2.58 -7.73 -14.37
N GLY A 124 -2.43 -8.82 -13.64
CA GLY A 124 -2.54 -8.78 -12.18
C GLY A 124 -4.00 -8.72 -11.70
N ASN A 125 -4.17 -8.46 -10.44
CA ASN A 125 -5.50 -8.38 -9.79
C ASN A 125 -5.46 -7.50 -8.55
N VAL A 126 -6.63 -7.20 -8.00
CA VAL A 126 -6.80 -6.50 -6.71
C VAL A 126 -7.35 -7.48 -5.69
N GLU A 127 -6.68 -7.60 -4.56
CA GLU A 127 -7.09 -8.39 -3.39
C GLU A 127 -7.39 -7.45 -2.24
N VAL A 128 -8.66 -7.41 -1.81
CA VAL A 128 -9.08 -6.65 -0.63
C VAL A 128 -9.10 -7.58 0.58
N ILE A 129 -8.40 -7.21 1.65
CA ILE A 129 -8.20 -8.05 2.84
C ILE A 129 -8.71 -7.39 4.13
#